data_7bee55446fa6b4b6cc6333c0d47b6805
#
_entry.id   7bee55446fa6b4b6cc6333c0d47b6805
#
_cell.length_a   1.000
_cell.length_b   1.000
_cell.length_c   1.000
_cell.angle_alpha   90.00
_cell.angle_beta   90.00
_cell.angle_gamma   90.00
#
_symmetry.space_group_name_H-M   'P 1'
#
loop_
_entity.id
_entity.type
_entity.pdbx_description
1 polymer ?
#
loop_
_entity_poly.entity_id
_entity_poly.type
_entity_poly.pdbx_seq_one_letter_code
_entity_poly.pdbx_strand_id
1 'polypeptide(L)'
;MRKVPAAFLCAVLLVCTVSCASAQVVSCPEAHLSMTVPDSWTVVPLSGSGDPDLCLLLQDDNISLSVYVSDAGGLLPDAFEVFTGDETESGTVVLSCVEMTYVAGKSSDGNYRIYTWLDRRNQVQFWFLVTANQKASRKTIDGVMNSLEFE
;
A
#
# COMPACT_ATOMS: atom_id res chain seq x y z
N MET A 1 50.60 51.76 -5.20
CA MET A 1 50.23 50.64 -4.30
C MET A 1 48.73 50.58 -4.20
N ARG A 2 48.08 49.68 -4.95
CA ARG A 2 46.65 49.48 -4.87
C ARG A 2 46.39 48.19 -4.09
N LYS A 3 45.73 48.34 -2.95
CA LYS A 3 45.28 47.21 -2.11
C LYS A 3 44.05 46.56 -2.76
N VAL A 4 44.15 45.28 -3.04
CA VAL A 4 43.03 44.44 -3.49
C VAL A 4 42.27 43.98 -2.26
N PRO A 5 40.94 44.17 -2.16
CA PRO A 5 40.18 43.61 -1.06
C PRO A 5 39.90 42.12 -1.34
N ALA A 6 40.19 41.30 -0.36
CA ALA A 6 39.88 39.89 -0.37
C ALA A 6 38.36 39.68 -0.37
N ALA A 7 37.83 39.13 -1.45
CA ALA A 7 36.47 38.70 -1.53
C ALA A 7 36.29 37.43 -0.68
N PHE A 8 35.51 37.52 0.37
CA PHE A 8 35.07 36.42 1.19
C PHE A 8 34.06 35.60 0.37
N LEU A 9 34.52 34.48 -0.18
CA LEU A 9 33.67 33.52 -0.85
C LEU A 9 32.96 32.67 0.22
N CYS A 10 31.76 33.10 0.61
CA CYS A 10 30.90 32.34 1.51
C CYS A 10 30.30 31.19 0.69
N ALA A 11 30.94 30.02 0.70
CA ALA A 11 30.38 28.80 0.16
C ALA A 11 29.25 28.33 1.10
N VAL A 12 28.02 28.67 0.74
CA VAL A 12 26.84 28.08 1.36
C VAL A 12 26.77 26.62 0.90
N LEU A 13 27.26 25.72 1.73
CA LEU A 13 27.02 24.28 1.58
C LEU A 13 25.54 24.06 1.84
N LEU A 14 24.73 23.97 0.77
CA LEU A 14 23.37 23.50 0.81
C LEU A 14 23.45 22.01 1.09
N VAL A 15 23.41 21.61 2.36
CA VAL A 15 23.23 20.22 2.75
C VAL A 15 21.80 19.88 2.42
N CYS A 16 21.57 19.34 1.21
CA CYS A 16 20.35 18.64 0.90
C CYS A 16 20.31 17.39 1.79
N THR A 17 19.67 17.50 2.95
CA THR A 17 19.24 16.33 3.69
C THR A 17 18.19 15.63 2.84
N VAL A 18 18.64 14.68 2.03
CA VAL A 18 17.74 13.69 1.45
C VAL A 18 17.19 12.92 2.66
N SER A 19 15.97 13.29 3.07
CA SER A 19 15.21 12.50 4.02
C SER A 19 14.91 11.18 3.29
N CYS A 20 15.78 10.19 3.43
CA CYS A 20 15.45 8.82 3.10
C CYS A 20 14.30 8.46 4.04
N ALA A 21 13.08 8.45 3.52
CA ALA A 21 11.98 7.84 4.23
C ALA A 21 12.42 6.40 4.47
N SER A 22 12.64 6.04 5.73
CA SER A 22 12.96 4.67 6.08
C SER A 22 11.76 3.78 5.79
N ALA A 23 12.02 2.54 5.43
CA ALA A 23 10.99 1.59 5.02
C ALA A 23 11.28 0.24 5.66
N GLN A 24 10.22 -0.48 6.02
CA GLN A 24 10.26 -1.81 6.59
C GLN A 24 9.66 -2.83 5.62
N VAL A 25 10.17 -4.07 5.66
CA VAL A 25 9.56 -5.20 4.96
C VAL A 25 8.60 -5.90 5.90
N VAL A 26 7.37 -6.06 5.43
CA VAL A 26 6.32 -6.79 6.14
C VAL A 26 5.96 -8.02 5.30
N SER A 27 5.81 -9.16 5.95
CA SER A 27 5.49 -10.41 5.26
C SER A 27 4.29 -11.11 5.90
N CYS A 28 3.56 -11.83 5.06
CA CYS A 28 2.56 -12.82 5.44
C CYS A 28 3.05 -14.19 4.95
N PRO A 29 3.80 -14.96 5.76
CA PRO A 29 4.40 -16.22 5.34
C PRO A 29 3.37 -17.26 4.89
N GLU A 30 2.18 -17.24 5.49
CA GLU A 30 1.08 -18.15 5.16
C GLU A 30 0.55 -17.93 3.73
N ALA A 31 0.69 -16.71 3.23
CA ALA A 31 0.29 -16.34 1.88
C ALA A 31 1.46 -16.25 0.90
N HIS A 32 2.69 -16.56 1.34
CA HIS A 32 3.90 -16.37 0.53
C HIS A 32 4.01 -14.97 -0.08
N LEU A 33 3.69 -13.96 0.72
CA LEU A 33 3.61 -12.56 0.32
C LEU A 33 4.51 -11.71 1.20
N SER A 34 5.24 -10.80 0.59
CA SER A 34 5.92 -9.70 1.29
C SER A 34 5.70 -8.37 0.57
N MET A 35 5.89 -7.27 1.30
CA MET A 35 5.83 -5.92 0.76
C MET A 35 6.68 -4.95 1.57
N THR A 36 7.13 -3.89 0.93
CA THR A 36 7.86 -2.80 1.58
C THR A 36 6.92 -1.65 1.88
N VAL A 37 6.84 -1.27 3.15
CA VAL A 37 5.99 -0.18 3.62
C VAL A 37 6.80 0.89 4.34
N PRO A 38 6.34 2.15 4.40
CA PRO A 38 6.99 3.18 5.22
C PRO A 38 7.06 2.77 6.70
N ASP A 39 8.12 3.15 7.41
CA ASP A 39 8.27 2.85 8.84
C ASP A 39 7.17 3.47 9.72
N SER A 40 6.46 4.47 9.20
CA SER A 40 5.30 5.07 9.88
C SER A 40 4.07 4.16 9.91
N TRP A 41 4.05 3.11 9.09
CA TRP A 41 2.93 2.16 9.06
C TRP A 41 3.06 1.12 10.18
N THR A 42 1.95 0.81 10.79
CA THR A 42 1.85 -0.17 11.88
C THR A 42 1.20 -1.44 11.37
N VAL A 43 1.80 -2.59 11.71
CA VAL A 43 1.15 -3.90 11.56
C VAL A 43 0.16 -4.07 12.70
N VAL A 44 -1.11 -4.22 12.38
CA VAL A 44 -2.16 -4.43 13.37
C VAL A 44 -2.27 -5.92 13.70
N PRO A 45 -2.19 -6.32 14.98
CA PRO A 45 -2.38 -7.71 15.35
C PRO A 45 -3.77 -8.23 14.96
N LEU A 46 -3.82 -9.38 14.32
CA LEU A 46 -5.08 -10.01 13.86
C LEU A 46 -5.77 -10.86 14.95
N SER A 47 -5.21 -10.96 16.14
CA SER A 47 -5.79 -11.72 17.24
C SER A 47 -7.19 -11.19 17.56
N GLY A 48 -8.21 -11.99 17.26
CA GLY A 48 -9.60 -11.64 17.50
C GLY A 48 -10.33 -10.95 16.33
N SER A 49 -9.75 -10.87 15.15
CA SER A 49 -10.43 -10.30 13.96
C SER A 49 -11.69 -11.06 13.56
N GLY A 50 -11.75 -12.36 13.86
CA GLY A 50 -12.89 -13.20 13.50
C GLY A 50 -13.00 -13.51 11.99
N ASP A 51 -12.14 -12.91 11.17
CA ASP A 51 -12.10 -13.11 9.72
C ASP A 51 -10.94 -14.06 9.37
N PRO A 52 -11.22 -15.30 8.94
CA PRO A 52 -10.19 -16.30 8.68
C PRO A 52 -9.36 -15.98 7.43
N ASP A 53 -9.88 -15.18 6.50
CA ASP A 53 -9.22 -14.87 5.23
C ASP A 53 -8.32 -13.63 5.34
N LEU A 54 -8.46 -12.84 6.41
CA LEU A 54 -7.60 -11.68 6.65
C LEU A 54 -6.22 -12.13 7.14
N CYS A 55 -5.19 -11.94 6.31
CA CYS A 55 -3.82 -12.35 6.64
C CYS A 55 -2.92 -11.19 7.08
N LEU A 56 -3.24 -9.96 6.71
CA LEU A 56 -2.42 -8.80 7.06
C LEU A 56 -3.28 -7.55 7.14
N LEU A 57 -3.05 -6.74 8.16
CA LEU A 57 -3.65 -5.42 8.31
C LEU A 57 -2.57 -4.40 8.66
N LEU A 58 -2.41 -3.42 7.80
CA LEU A 58 -1.44 -2.34 7.91
C LEU A 58 -2.15 -1.00 7.94
N GLN A 59 -1.68 -0.07 8.74
CA GLN A 59 -2.28 1.26 8.79
C GLN A 59 -1.30 2.33 9.22
N ASP A 60 -1.58 3.56 8.77
CA ASP A 60 -1.12 4.80 9.36
C ASP A 60 -2.32 5.72 9.65
N ASP A 61 -2.09 6.99 9.95
CA ASP A 61 -3.16 7.94 10.26
C ASP A 61 -4.12 8.22 9.08
N ASN A 62 -3.73 7.89 7.86
CA ASN A 62 -4.45 8.29 6.64
C ASN A 62 -4.83 7.12 5.73
N ILE A 63 -4.18 5.98 5.89
CA ILE A 63 -4.30 4.83 4.99
C ILE A 63 -4.45 3.56 5.82
N SER A 64 -5.33 2.67 5.38
CA SER A 64 -5.39 1.29 5.87
C SER A 64 -5.33 0.35 4.67
N LEU A 65 -4.49 -0.67 4.77
CA LEU A 65 -4.36 -1.75 3.80
C LEU A 65 -4.64 -3.08 4.47
N SER A 66 -5.67 -3.75 4.02
CA SER A 66 -6.03 -5.10 4.44
C SER A 66 -5.76 -6.07 3.31
N VAL A 67 -5.09 -7.17 3.61
CA VAL A 67 -4.81 -8.26 2.65
C VAL A 67 -5.60 -9.49 3.06
N TYR A 68 -6.41 -9.96 2.14
CA TYR A 68 -7.21 -11.18 2.29
C TYR A 68 -6.72 -12.22 1.31
N VAL A 69 -6.75 -13.46 1.74
CA VAL A 69 -6.28 -14.62 0.96
C VAL A 69 -7.25 -15.76 1.14
N SER A 70 -7.71 -16.34 0.05
CA SER A 70 -8.53 -17.55 0.08
C SER A 70 -8.15 -18.51 -1.04
N ASP A 71 -8.72 -19.71 -1.03
CA ASP A 71 -8.60 -20.66 -2.14
C ASP A 71 -9.18 -20.06 -3.44
N ALA A 72 -8.66 -20.49 -4.58
CA ALA A 72 -9.16 -20.05 -5.88
C ALA A 72 -10.65 -20.37 -6.05
N GLY A 73 -11.42 -19.35 -6.42
CA GLY A 73 -12.88 -19.45 -6.52
C GLY A 73 -13.60 -19.14 -5.21
N GLY A 74 -12.88 -18.71 -4.18
CA GLY A 74 -13.45 -18.15 -2.96
C GLY A 74 -14.37 -16.96 -3.25
N LEU A 75 -15.38 -16.80 -2.42
CA LEU A 75 -16.29 -15.65 -2.50
C LEU A 75 -15.55 -14.38 -2.05
N LEU A 76 -16.04 -13.26 -2.54
CA LEU A 76 -15.58 -11.95 -2.06
C LEU A 76 -15.77 -11.90 -0.53
N PRO A 77 -14.74 -11.53 0.26
CA PRO A 77 -14.88 -11.44 1.71
C PRO A 77 -16.04 -10.51 2.10
N ASP A 78 -16.80 -10.90 3.12
CA ASP A 78 -17.96 -10.13 3.62
C ASP A 78 -17.61 -8.68 3.96
N ALA A 79 -16.36 -8.44 4.39
CA ALA A 79 -15.85 -7.11 4.65
C ALA A 79 -15.96 -6.15 3.44
N PHE A 80 -16.07 -6.66 2.22
CA PHE A 80 -16.15 -5.87 1.00
C PHE A 80 -17.59 -5.54 0.59
N GLU A 81 -18.60 -6.20 1.16
CA GLU A 81 -20.00 -5.90 0.86
C GLU A 81 -20.37 -4.45 1.15
N VAL A 82 -19.71 -3.85 2.15
CA VAL A 82 -19.90 -2.44 2.54
C VAL A 82 -19.47 -1.48 1.43
N PHE A 83 -18.55 -1.92 0.56
CA PHE A 83 -17.98 -1.09 -0.51
C PHE A 83 -18.63 -1.36 -1.87
N THR A 84 -19.46 -2.38 -2.01
CA THR A 84 -20.17 -2.68 -3.25
C THR A 84 -21.38 -1.77 -3.40
N GLY A 85 -21.46 -1.00 -4.47
CA GLY A 85 -22.59 -0.11 -4.77
C GLY A 85 -22.22 1.34 -5.02
N ASP A 86 -21.11 1.83 -4.48
CA ASP A 86 -20.60 3.19 -4.70
C ASP A 86 -19.34 3.21 -5.60
N GLU A 87 -19.25 2.24 -6.50
CA GLU A 87 -18.16 2.14 -7.46
C GLU A 87 -18.16 3.33 -8.41
N THR A 88 -17.02 4.01 -8.48
CA THR A 88 -16.82 5.15 -9.38
C THR A 88 -15.85 4.84 -10.51
N GLU A 89 -15.02 3.83 -10.35
CA GLU A 89 -13.97 3.44 -11.28
C GLU A 89 -13.68 1.94 -11.17
N SER A 90 -13.43 1.28 -12.30
CA SER A 90 -12.94 -0.10 -12.33
C SER A 90 -12.05 -0.31 -13.54
N GLY A 91 -11.17 -1.31 -13.48
CA GLY A 91 -10.26 -1.60 -14.59
C GLY A 91 -9.21 -2.65 -14.23
N THR A 92 -8.13 -2.62 -15.00
CA THR A 92 -6.94 -3.43 -14.76
C THR A 92 -5.72 -2.53 -14.57
N VAL A 93 -4.77 -2.99 -13.78
CA VAL A 93 -3.51 -2.31 -13.52
C VAL A 93 -2.40 -3.34 -13.35
N VAL A 94 -1.19 -3.03 -13.80
CA VAL A 94 -0.01 -3.86 -13.55
C VAL A 94 0.70 -3.33 -12.32
N LEU A 95 0.79 -4.14 -11.27
CA LEU A 95 1.50 -3.86 -10.03
C LEU A 95 2.46 -5.01 -9.75
N SER A 96 3.72 -4.71 -9.44
CA SER A 96 4.75 -5.74 -9.21
C SER A 96 4.83 -6.81 -10.29
N CYS A 97 4.72 -6.41 -11.56
CA CYS A 97 4.71 -7.31 -12.72
C CYS A 97 3.50 -8.26 -12.79
N VAL A 98 2.48 -8.04 -11.99
CA VAL A 98 1.23 -8.82 -11.97
C VAL A 98 0.08 -7.94 -12.45
N GLU A 99 -0.74 -8.45 -13.37
CA GLU A 99 -1.97 -7.78 -13.77
C GLU A 99 -3.07 -8.08 -12.76
N MET A 100 -3.56 -7.02 -12.12
CA MET A 100 -4.65 -7.07 -11.15
C MET A 100 -5.87 -6.36 -11.71
N THR A 101 -7.05 -6.85 -11.39
CA THR A 101 -8.27 -6.06 -11.55
C THR A 101 -8.47 -5.17 -10.33
N TYR A 102 -9.14 -4.04 -10.52
CA TYR A 102 -9.50 -3.18 -9.40
C TYR A 102 -10.88 -2.57 -9.56
N VAL A 103 -11.49 -2.29 -8.42
CA VAL A 103 -12.64 -1.41 -8.27
C VAL A 103 -12.31 -0.33 -7.26
N ALA A 104 -12.80 0.88 -7.48
CA ALA A 104 -12.58 2.00 -6.59
C ALA A 104 -13.86 2.82 -6.44
N GLY A 105 -14.00 3.47 -5.30
CA GLY A 105 -15.17 4.28 -5.00
C GLY A 105 -14.96 5.13 -3.76
N LYS A 106 -16.09 5.61 -3.24
CA LYS A 106 -16.14 6.42 -2.02
C LYS A 106 -16.86 5.67 -0.92
N SER A 107 -16.36 5.84 0.29
CA SER A 107 -17.01 5.41 1.52
C SER A 107 -17.30 6.62 2.42
N SER A 108 -17.96 6.40 3.55
CA SER A 108 -18.21 7.45 4.56
C SER A 108 -16.91 8.12 5.03
N ASP A 109 -15.83 7.39 5.09
CA ASP A 109 -14.56 7.79 5.70
C ASP A 109 -13.50 8.23 4.69
N GLY A 110 -13.79 8.12 3.39
CA GLY A 110 -12.84 8.51 2.35
C GLY A 110 -13.01 7.76 1.04
N ASN A 111 -11.89 7.44 0.41
CA ASN A 111 -11.87 6.66 -0.82
C ASN A 111 -11.44 5.24 -0.50
N TYR A 112 -11.95 4.28 -1.27
CA TYR A 112 -11.47 2.92 -1.22
C TYR A 112 -11.00 2.44 -2.60
N ARG A 113 -10.12 1.44 -2.61
CA ARG A 113 -9.75 0.68 -3.80
C ARG A 113 -9.51 -0.76 -3.41
N ILE A 114 -10.10 -1.68 -4.15
CA ILE A 114 -9.93 -3.12 -3.98
C ILE A 114 -9.20 -3.63 -5.20
N TYR A 115 -8.03 -4.19 -4.99
CA TYR A 115 -7.30 -4.91 -6.04
C TYR A 115 -7.53 -6.40 -5.86
N THR A 116 -7.69 -7.10 -6.97
CA THR A 116 -7.96 -8.53 -6.98
C THR A 116 -7.02 -9.23 -7.94
N TRP A 117 -6.39 -10.30 -7.46
CA TRP A 117 -5.51 -11.12 -8.26
C TRP A 117 -5.69 -12.59 -7.95
N LEU A 118 -5.83 -13.40 -9.01
CA LEU A 118 -5.86 -14.86 -8.93
C LEU A 118 -4.49 -15.42 -9.30
N ASP A 119 -3.78 -15.94 -8.32
CA ASP A 119 -2.61 -16.77 -8.56
C ASP A 119 -3.04 -18.16 -9.02
N ARG A 120 -3.09 -18.34 -10.33
CA ARG A 120 -3.48 -19.60 -10.95
C ARG A 120 -2.50 -20.74 -10.68
N ARG A 121 -1.24 -20.42 -10.39
CA ARG A 121 -0.20 -21.40 -10.13
C ARG A 121 -0.41 -22.09 -8.79
N ASN A 122 -0.68 -21.31 -7.77
CA ASN A 122 -0.89 -21.78 -6.40
C ASN A 122 -2.37 -21.97 -6.06
N GLN A 123 -3.28 -21.64 -6.98
CA GLN A 123 -4.74 -21.71 -6.78
C GLN A 123 -5.20 -20.86 -5.59
N VAL A 124 -4.65 -19.64 -5.48
CA VAL A 124 -4.91 -18.69 -4.39
C VAL A 124 -5.49 -17.41 -4.94
N GLN A 125 -6.53 -16.89 -4.30
CA GLN A 125 -7.13 -15.62 -4.61
C GLN A 125 -6.71 -14.57 -3.58
N PHE A 126 -6.19 -13.45 -4.06
CA PHE A 126 -5.81 -12.30 -3.24
C PHE A 126 -6.78 -11.14 -3.43
N TRP A 127 -7.09 -10.46 -2.33
CA TRP A 127 -7.75 -9.16 -2.34
C TRP A 127 -6.96 -8.19 -1.46
N PHE A 128 -6.71 -7.00 -1.99
CA PHE A 128 -6.04 -5.91 -1.29
C PHE A 128 -7.03 -4.77 -1.16
N LEU A 129 -7.57 -4.57 0.02
CA LEU A 129 -8.45 -3.45 0.32
C LEU A 129 -7.63 -2.28 0.84
N VAL A 130 -7.55 -1.21 0.07
CA VAL A 130 -6.96 0.06 0.49
C VAL A 130 -8.08 1.05 0.79
N THR A 131 -8.12 1.56 2.01
CA THR A 131 -8.95 2.71 2.38
C THR A 131 -8.06 3.90 2.68
N ALA A 132 -8.44 5.07 2.20
CA ALA A 132 -7.61 6.26 2.30
C ALA A 132 -8.47 7.51 2.52
N ASN A 133 -8.13 8.33 3.50
CA ASN A 133 -8.75 9.62 3.68
C ASN A 133 -8.20 10.65 2.66
N GLN A 134 -8.74 11.87 2.67
CA GLN A 134 -8.36 12.93 1.72
C GLN A 134 -6.90 13.41 1.85
N LYS A 135 -6.24 13.10 2.96
CA LYS A 135 -4.84 13.48 3.22
C LYS A 135 -3.85 12.41 2.75
N ALA A 136 -4.34 11.23 2.38
CA ALA A 136 -3.52 10.11 1.96
C ALA A 136 -2.76 10.41 0.66
N SER A 137 -1.50 10.02 0.62
CA SER A 137 -0.69 10.12 -0.59
C SER A 137 -0.92 8.92 -1.51
N ARG A 138 -1.49 9.17 -2.70
CA ARG A 138 -1.62 8.11 -3.73
C ARG A 138 -0.26 7.51 -4.11
N LYS A 139 0.78 8.34 -4.17
CA LYS A 139 2.15 7.88 -4.46
C LYS A 139 2.64 6.87 -3.42
N THR A 140 2.30 7.05 -2.15
CA THR A 140 2.64 6.11 -1.08
C THR A 140 1.92 4.78 -1.28
N ILE A 141 0.63 4.81 -1.58
CA ILE A 141 -0.16 3.60 -1.86
C ILE A 141 0.40 2.85 -3.06
N ASP A 142 0.63 3.55 -4.18
CA ASP A 142 1.18 2.96 -5.40
C ASP A 142 2.59 2.39 -5.15
N GLY A 143 3.41 3.05 -4.34
CA GLY A 143 4.73 2.55 -3.94
C GLY A 143 4.65 1.24 -3.16
N VAL A 144 3.76 1.15 -2.18
CA VAL A 144 3.53 -0.08 -1.39
C VAL A 144 3.02 -1.20 -2.30
N MET A 145 2.00 -0.93 -3.11
CA MET A 145 1.44 -1.94 -4.01
C MET A 145 2.42 -2.42 -5.08
N ASN A 146 3.33 -1.56 -5.55
CA ASN A 146 4.40 -1.94 -6.48
C ASN A 146 5.56 -2.68 -5.81
N SER A 147 5.62 -2.74 -4.50
CA SER A 147 6.63 -3.48 -3.75
C SER A 147 6.21 -4.90 -3.38
N LEU A 148 5.00 -5.33 -3.78
CA LEU A 148 4.53 -6.69 -3.54
C LEU A 148 5.48 -7.72 -4.16
N GLU A 149 5.86 -8.72 -3.38
CA GLU A 149 6.65 -9.87 -3.82
C GLU A 149 5.88 -11.15 -3.46
N PHE A 150 5.71 -12.02 -4.44
CA PHE A 150 5.04 -13.31 -4.31
C PHE A 150 6.07 -14.42 -4.44
N GLU A 151 6.21 -15.26 -3.41
CA GLU A 151 7.18 -16.37 -3.35
C GLU A 151 6.66 -17.67 -3.99
#